data_601d0fdb7b93bed02e6d606cdfa14eb7
#
_entry.id   601d0fdb7b93bed02e6d606cdfa14eb7
#
_cell.length_a   1.000
_cell.length_b   1.000
_cell.length_c   1.000
_cell.angle_alpha   90.00
_cell.angle_beta   90.00
_cell.angle_gamma   90.00
#
_symmetry.space_group_name_H-M   'P 1'
#
loop_
_entity.id
_entity.type
_entity.pdbx_description
1 polymer ?
#
loop_
_entity_poly.entity_id
_entity_poly.type
_entity_poly.pdbx_seq_one_letter_code
_entity_poly.pdbx_strand_id
1 'polypeptide(L)'
;MKNKRNWRLLLASLLFSGLAFAFSDPFNTPPIFLAPQDGTIEVLTEQPFELDIEVEDIDNDILNIRAEHLPEWITFDPYLLQLYGQPTRLDRGTYYITIKADDGREVRSKRLELKVKYGHSAQQHLEETVRATCQERLANLKGVSAAVIGPDGQLSTVVHGHSDAARRYALEPNHRFRVASVTKLFTSTLIMRLVEFGYFELDDRLAEYLEVPGLPNGKSITIRQLLSHTGGVIDHLNHPSFYRGNWKYRTWDEGDIYRFAAVRSPRFSPGQGYDYSNTGFYLLGELVEAVLEKPLKDAFREYIFTPAGLNQTIYDDFSDRRHRIDSLADNGRAYEYHLSAVGAAGAIVATPADVARFGHALFKGKLVSAQSLELMQQDLGYEQGGDHYGLGMRMWDDHGIRHLGHTGALMGYRSILMYLPEYETTIALSTHHSHYRWYDLVNDVLLEMADYYR
;
A
#
# COMPACT_ATOMS: atom_id res chain seq x y z
N MET A 1 -61.06 72.60 -59.84
CA MET A 1 -60.69 73.45 -58.71
C MET A 1 -60.41 72.57 -57.48
N LYS A 2 -59.21 72.82 -56.92
CA LYS A 2 -58.77 72.34 -55.61
C LYS A 2 -58.46 70.85 -55.38
N ASN A 3 -57.17 70.59 -55.47
CA ASN A 3 -56.42 69.47 -54.94
C ASN A 3 -56.67 69.14 -53.44
N LYS A 4 -56.70 67.86 -53.10
CA LYS A 4 -56.18 67.35 -51.82
C LYS A 4 -55.35 66.12 -52.04
N ARG A 5 -54.04 66.24 -51.80
CA ARG A 5 -53.10 65.16 -51.75
C ARG A 5 -53.27 64.41 -50.41
N ASN A 6 -53.45 63.06 -50.52
CA ASN A 6 -53.36 62.16 -49.37
C ASN A 6 -51.95 61.62 -49.31
N TRP A 7 -51.27 61.89 -48.18
CA TRP A 7 -50.04 61.23 -47.84
C TRP A 7 -50.39 59.98 -47.05
N ARG A 8 -50.01 58.80 -47.62
CA ARG A 8 -49.96 57.53 -46.88
C ARG A 8 -48.57 57.37 -46.32
N LEU A 9 -48.45 57.33 -44.99
CA LEU A 9 -47.24 56.95 -44.23
C LEU A 9 -47.03 55.46 -44.38
N LEU A 10 -45.95 55.02 -44.99
CA LEU A 10 -45.42 53.67 -44.88
C LEU A 10 -44.63 53.59 -43.58
N LEU A 11 -45.11 52.80 -42.60
CA LEU A 11 -44.35 52.36 -41.47
C LEU A 11 -43.53 51.14 -41.92
N ALA A 12 -42.19 51.35 -42.11
CA ALA A 12 -41.21 50.29 -42.21
C ALA A 12 -40.87 49.82 -40.79
N SER A 13 -41.31 48.60 -40.44
CA SER A 13 -40.86 47.92 -39.22
C SER A 13 -39.43 47.42 -39.39
N LEU A 14 -38.44 48.16 -38.86
CA LEU A 14 -37.09 47.70 -38.65
C LEU A 14 -37.11 46.81 -37.40
N LEU A 15 -36.98 45.48 -37.62
CA LEU A 15 -36.58 44.53 -36.56
C LEU A 15 -35.14 44.82 -36.18
N PHE A 16 -34.93 45.54 -35.09
CA PHE A 16 -33.64 45.59 -34.40
C PHE A 16 -33.48 44.26 -33.65
N SER A 17 -32.68 43.36 -34.17
CA SER A 17 -32.08 42.29 -33.39
C SER A 17 -31.12 42.96 -32.39
N GLY A 18 -31.55 43.07 -31.15
CA GLY A 18 -30.75 43.64 -30.07
C GLY A 18 -29.61 42.71 -29.71
N LEU A 19 -28.44 42.98 -30.26
CA LEU A 19 -27.21 42.67 -29.55
C LEU A 19 -27.10 43.70 -28.44
N ALA A 20 -27.44 43.30 -27.22
CA ALA A 20 -27.13 44.08 -26.02
C ALA A 20 -25.59 44.03 -25.85
N PHE A 21 -24.92 45.05 -26.39
CA PHE A 21 -23.59 45.37 -25.90
C PHE A 21 -23.82 45.93 -24.49
N ALA A 22 -23.40 45.18 -23.49
CA ALA A 22 -23.26 45.72 -22.14
C ALA A 22 -22.16 46.80 -22.21
N PHE A 23 -22.56 48.04 -22.31
CA PHE A 23 -21.65 49.17 -22.05
C PHE A 23 -21.41 49.16 -20.54
N SER A 24 -20.18 48.90 -20.11
CA SER A 24 -19.79 49.17 -18.73
C SER A 24 -19.94 50.68 -18.50
N ASP A 25 -20.60 51.07 -17.41
CA ASP A 25 -20.65 52.43 -16.99
C ASP A 25 -19.22 52.89 -16.68
N PRO A 26 -18.68 53.92 -17.35
CA PRO A 26 -17.30 54.34 -17.14
C PRO A 26 -17.02 54.84 -15.71
N PHE A 27 -18.06 54.98 -14.88
CA PHE A 27 -17.97 55.39 -13.48
C PHE A 27 -18.30 54.28 -12.47
N ASN A 28 -18.61 53.03 -12.94
CA ASN A 28 -18.88 51.89 -12.07
C ASN A 28 -17.58 51.08 -11.86
N THR A 29 -17.28 50.83 -10.61
CA THR A 29 -16.20 49.92 -10.19
C THR A 29 -16.83 48.62 -9.75
N PRO A 30 -16.53 47.45 -10.43
CA PRO A 30 -17.17 46.21 -10.06
C PRO A 30 -16.76 45.73 -8.68
N PRO A 31 -17.59 44.91 -7.99
CA PRO A 31 -17.28 44.38 -6.68
C PRO A 31 -15.96 43.62 -6.61
N ILE A 32 -15.27 43.71 -5.49
CA ILE A 32 -13.97 43.08 -5.23
C ILE A 32 -14.10 42.06 -4.08
N PHE A 33 -13.68 40.82 -4.32
CA PHE A 33 -13.61 39.81 -3.26
C PHE A 33 -12.33 40.01 -2.43
N LEU A 34 -12.48 40.27 -1.13
CA LEU A 34 -11.38 40.40 -0.18
C LEU A 34 -11.05 39.07 0.50
N ALA A 35 -12.08 38.26 0.83
CA ALA A 35 -11.94 36.90 1.38
C ALA A 35 -13.04 35.97 0.83
N PRO A 36 -12.76 34.65 0.78
CA PRO A 36 -11.46 34.02 1.03
C PRO A 36 -10.44 34.35 -0.07
N GLN A 37 -9.16 34.20 0.22
CA GLN A 37 -8.08 34.33 -0.77
C GLN A 37 -8.14 33.18 -1.79
N ASP A 38 -7.45 33.30 -2.92
CA ASP A 38 -7.38 32.23 -3.91
C ASP A 38 -6.57 31.04 -3.35
N GLY A 39 -7.01 29.83 -3.69
CA GLY A 39 -6.38 28.58 -3.25
C GLY A 39 -7.40 27.48 -2.95
N THR A 40 -6.87 26.34 -2.56
CA THR A 40 -7.69 25.21 -2.09
C THR A 40 -7.97 25.37 -0.60
N ILE A 41 -9.24 25.29 -0.21
CA ILE A 41 -9.68 25.30 1.18
C ILE A 41 -9.85 23.87 1.64
N GLU A 42 -9.08 23.46 2.65
CA GLU A 42 -9.22 22.14 3.26
C GLU A 42 -10.36 22.14 4.26
N VAL A 43 -11.24 21.16 4.14
CA VAL A 43 -12.38 20.94 5.02
C VAL A 43 -12.27 19.53 5.61
N LEU A 44 -12.61 19.38 6.89
CA LEU A 44 -12.48 18.10 7.59
C LEU A 44 -13.85 17.47 7.82
N THR A 45 -14.00 16.17 7.52
CA THR A 45 -15.24 15.44 7.81
C THR A 45 -15.58 15.46 9.29
N GLU A 46 -16.86 15.43 9.59
CA GLU A 46 -17.41 15.37 10.96
C GLU A 46 -17.02 16.58 11.86
N GLN A 47 -16.41 17.63 11.25
CA GLN A 47 -16.10 18.88 11.92
C GLN A 47 -16.94 20.01 11.33
N PRO A 48 -17.37 20.99 12.15
CA PRO A 48 -18.02 22.19 11.64
C PRO A 48 -17.12 22.93 10.66
N PHE A 49 -17.70 23.33 9.54
CA PHE A 49 -17.06 24.18 8.53
C PHE A 49 -17.74 25.55 8.53
N GLU A 50 -16.95 26.58 8.59
CA GLU A 50 -17.42 27.97 8.48
C GLU A 50 -16.41 28.74 7.62
N LEU A 51 -16.91 29.55 6.70
CA LEU A 51 -16.09 30.38 5.82
C LEU A 51 -16.80 31.71 5.54
N ASP A 52 -16.20 32.80 5.99
CA ASP A 52 -16.68 34.14 5.76
C ASP A 52 -16.35 34.59 4.34
N ILE A 53 -17.30 35.30 3.72
CA ILE A 53 -17.17 35.90 2.41
C ILE A 53 -17.10 37.41 2.59
N GLU A 54 -15.98 38.01 2.24
CA GLU A 54 -15.80 39.46 2.28
C GLU A 54 -15.77 40.01 0.87
N VAL A 55 -16.69 40.96 0.60
CA VAL A 55 -16.80 41.65 -0.68
C VAL A 55 -16.94 43.12 -0.42
N GLU A 56 -16.22 43.95 -1.13
CA GLU A 56 -16.26 45.38 -1.09
C GLU A 56 -16.67 45.98 -2.45
N ASP A 57 -17.48 47.02 -2.42
CA ASP A 57 -17.79 47.85 -3.57
C ASP A 57 -17.32 49.27 -3.29
N ILE A 58 -16.41 49.79 -4.15
CA ILE A 58 -15.79 51.09 -3.95
C ILE A 58 -16.80 52.23 -4.11
N ASP A 59 -17.83 52.01 -4.92
CA ASP A 59 -18.88 53.02 -5.21
C ASP A 59 -19.99 52.96 -4.15
N ASN A 60 -19.93 52.02 -3.19
CA ASN A 60 -20.90 51.71 -2.17
C ASN A 60 -22.28 51.32 -2.73
N ASP A 61 -22.30 50.64 -3.86
CA ASP A 61 -23.50 50.06 -4.44
C ASP A 61 -24.03 48.92 -3.56
N ILE A 62 -25.33 48.66 -3.59
CA ILE A 62 -25.95 47.56 -2.84
C ILE A 62 -25.61 46.23 -3.54
N LEU A 63 -24.84 45.38 -2.86
CA LEU A 63 -24.45 44.10 -3.39
C LEU A 63 -25.51 43.03 -3.14
N ASN A 64 -25.86 42.29 -4.20
CA ASN A 64 -26.59 41.02 -4.12
C ASN A 64 -25.61 39.86 -4.24
N ILE A 65 -25.33 39.17 -3.13
CA ILE A 65 -24.38 38.09 -3.06
C ILE A 65 -25.11 36.75 -3.03
N ARG A 66 -24.69 35.81 -3.89
CA ARG A 66 -25.26 34.47 -3.96
C ARG A 66 -24.16 33.41 -4.17
N ALA A 67 -24.43 32.23 -3.67
CA ALA A 67 -23.55 31.05 -3.87
C ALA A 67 -24.24 30.04 -4.80
N GLU A 68 -23.48 29.48 -5.72
CA GLU A 68 -23.95 28.51 -6.71
C GLU A 68 -23.09 27.21 -6.63
N HIS A 69 -23.68 26.06 -7.02
CA HIS A 69 -23.06 24.74 -7.02
C HIS A 69 -22.66 24.27 -5.62
N LEU A 70 -23.46 24.58 -4.61
CA LEU A 70 -23.24 24.12 -3.25
C LEU A 70 -23.52 22.62 -3.15
N PRO A 71 -22.61 21.83 -2.54
CA PRO A 71 -22.93 20.46 -2.15
C PRO A 71 -23.98 20.44 -1.04
N GLU A 72 -24.67 19.31 -0.85
CA GLU A 72 -25.80 19.19 0.09
C GLU A 72 -25.44 19.53 1.55
N TRP A 73 -24.17 19.36 1.93
CA TRP A 73 -23.70 19.61 3.28
C TRP A 73 -23.32 21.09 3.56
N ILE A 74 -23.35 21.98 2.54
CA ILE A 74 -23.06 23.43 2.69
C ILE A 74 -24.32 24.27 2.52
N THR A 75 -24.49 25.21 3.42
CA THR A 75 -25.49 26.30 3.35
C THR A 75 -24.78 27.64 3.22
N PHE A 76 -25.32 28.54 2.40
CA PHE A 76 -24.89 29.94 2.34
C PHE A 76 -25.90 30.83 3.06
N ASP A 77 -25.42 31.60 4.03
CA ASP A 77 -26.21 32.66 4.68
C ASP A 77 -25.89 34.02 4.01
N PRO A 78 -26.83 34.61 3.26
CA PRO A 78 -26.59 35.86 2.55
C PRO A 78 -26.60 37.09 3.50
N TYR A 79 -27.09 36.96 4.75
CA TYR A 79 -27.07 38.04 5.72
C TYR A 79 -25.77 38.11 6.51
N LEU A 80 -25.23 36.93 6.84
CA LEU A 80 -23.94 36.84 7.51
C LEU A 80 -22.78 36.80 6.51
N LEU A 81 -23.07 36.64 5.22
CA LEU A 81 -22.08 36.39 4.16
C LEU A 81 -21.17 35.23 4.50
N GLN A 82 -21.75 34.12 4.92
CA GLN A 82 -21.02 32.98 5.43
C GLN A 82 -21.49 31.70 4.75
N LEU A 83 -20.53 30.86 4.39
CA LEU A 83 -20.74 29.42 4.06
C LEU A 83 -20.53 28.63 5.33
N TYR A 84 -21.45 27.75 5.66
CA TYR A 84 -21.32 26.86 6.81
C TYR A 84 -21.92 25.48 6.53
N GLY A 85 -21.46 24.48 7.30
CA GLY A 85 -21.96 23.11 7.19
C GLY A 85 -21.12 22.14 7.99
N GLN A 86 -21.40 20.86 7.81
CA GLN A 86 -20.62 19.77 8.42
C GLN A 86 -20.63 18.58 7.48
N PRO A 87 -19.52 18.32 6.75
CA PRO A 87 -19.45 17.17 5.86
C PRO A 87 -19.34 15.87 6.65
N THR A 88 -19.99 14.84 6.16
CA THR A 88 -19.84 13.46 6.62
C THR A 88 -18.66 12.77 5.93
N ARG A 89 -18.35 11.54 6.33
CA ARG A 89 -17.32 10.71 5.65
C ARG A 89 -17.67 10.43 4.17
N LEU A 90 -18.96 10.46 3.81
CA LEU A 90 -19.42 10.24 2.44
C LEU A 90 -19.22 11.48 1.54
N ASP A 91 -18.98 12.63 2.12
CA ASP A 91 -18.79 13.89 1.41
C ASP A 91 -17.32 14.17 1.06
N ARG A 92 -16.44 13.17 1.19
CA ARG A 92 -15.03 13.32 0.79
C ARG A 92 -14.90 13.58 -0.70
N GLY A 93 -13.98 14.46 -1.06
CA GLY A 93 -13.72 14.79 -2.45
C GLY A 93 -13.39 16.26 -2.66
N THR A 94 -13.31 16.65 -3.92
CA THR A 94 -13.08 18.04 -4.32
C THR A 94 -14.36 18.64 -4.86
N TYR A 95 -14.77 19.77 -4.31
CA TYR A 95 -15.95 20.52 -4.70
C TYR A 95 -15.55 21.89 -5.23
N TYR A 96 -16.26 22.37 -6.23
CA TYR A 96 -16.08 23.68 -6.80
C TYR A 96 -17.37 24.46 -6.62
N ILE A 97 -17.32 25.50 -5.80
CA ILE A 97 -18.44 26.41 -5.58
C ILE A 97 -18.17 27.77 -6.20
N THR A 98 -19.19 28.51 -6.53
CA THR A 98 -19.06 29.84 -7.13
C THR A 98 -19.82 30.86 -6.33
N ILE A 99 -19.12 31.87 -5.83
CA ILE A 99 -19.74 33.04 -5.21
C ILE A 99 -19.87 34.13 -6.28
N LYS A 100 -21.05 34.76 -6.36
CA LYS A 100 -21.32 35.87 -7.27
C LYS A 100 -21.71 37.10 -6.46
N ALA A 101 -21.10 38.20 -6.77
CA ALA A 101 -21.43 39.54 -6.25
C ALA A 101 -21.94 40.41 -7.42
N ASP A 102 -23.12 40.95 -7.28
CA ASP A 102 -23.84 41.70 -8.30
C ASP A 102 -24.21 43.10 -7.69
N ASP A 103 -23.67 44.19 -8.25
CA ASP A 103 -23.92 45.57 -7.86
C ASP A 103 -25.11 46.19 -8.60
N GLY A 104 -25.82 45.36 -9.40
CA GLY A 104 -26.91 45.80 -10.25
C GLY A 104 -26.48 46.33 -11.63
N ARG A 105 -25.17 46.44 -11.90
CA ARG A 105 -24.58 46.88 -13.17
C ARG A 105 -23.60 45.88 -13.71
N GLU A 106 -22.72 45.32 -12.83
CA GLU A 106 -21.77 44.26 -13.15
C GLU A 106 -21.86 43.12 -12.14
N VAL A 107 -21.46 41.89 -12.61
CA VAL A 107 -21.40 40.70 -11.77
C VAL A 107 -19.97 40.20 -11.73
N ARG A 108 -19.42 40.09 -10.54
CA ARG A 108 -18.14 39.41 -10.30
C ARG A 108 -18.37 38.03 -9.73
N SER A 109 -17.55 37.10 -10.19
CA SER A 109 -17.62 35.70 -9.73
C SER A 109 -16.30 35.26 -9.17
N LYS A 110 -16.32 34.56 -8.05
CA LYS A 110 -15.16 33.89 -7.46
C LYS A 110 -15.43 32.39 -7.35
N ARG A 111 -14.58 31.59 -7.95
CA ARG A 111 -14.63 30.13 -7.82
C ARG A 111 -13.75 29.71 -6.64
N LEU A 112 -14.30 28.90 -5.76
CA LEU A 112 -13.61 28.31 -4.61
C LEU A 112 -13.47 26.81 -4.84
N GLU A 113 -12.30 26.28 -4.49
CA GLU A 113 -12.02 24.84 -4.47
C GLU A 113 -12.01 24.39 -3.01
N LEU A 114 -12.92 23.47 -2.65
CA LEU A 114 -12.99 22.86 -1.34
C LEU A 114 -12.52 21.42 -1.45
N LYS A 115 -11.51 21.03 -0.66
CA LYS A 115 -11.04 19.65 -0.57
C LYS A 115 -11.43 19.06 0.78
N VAL A 116 -12.44 18.19 0.78
CA VAL A 116 -12.92 17.50 1.98
C VAL A 116 -12.06 16.28 2.24
N LYS A 117 -11.38 16.26 3.39
CA LYS A 117 -10.50 15.19 3.88
C LYS A 117 -11.06 14.58 5.17
N TYR A 118 -10.54 13.43 5.58
CA TYR A 118 -10.86 12.86 6.90
C TYR A 118 -10.48 13.81 8.04
N GLY A 119 -11.38 13.94 9.01
CA GLY A 119 -11.17 14.76 10.23
C GLY A 119 -10.35 14.07 11.31
N HIS A 120 -9.88 12.85 11.06
CA HIS A 120 -9.06 12.06 11.98
C HIS A 120 -7.79 11.59 11.28
N SER A 121 -6.77 11.23 12.08
CA SER A 121 -5.47 10.80 11.56
C SER A 121 -5.53 9.40 10.95
N ALA A 122 -4.57 9.07 10.08
CA ALA A 122 -4.38 7.71 9.57
C ALA A 122 -4.25 6.66 10.68
N GLN A 123 -3.63 7.06 11.81
CA GLN A 123 -3.52 6.23 13.02
C GLN A 123 -4.90 5.86 13.56
N GLN A 124 -5.77 6.85 13.76
CA GLN A 124 -7.14 6.64 14.26
C GLN A 124 -7.97 5.81 13.28
N HIS A 125 -7.87 6.10 11.98
CA HIS A 125 -8.58 5.37 10.94
C HIS A 125 -8.18 3.87 10.92
N LEU A 126 -6.87 3.59 10.98
CA LEU A 126 -6.36 2.22 11.06
C LEU A 126 -6.84 1.49 12.33
N GLU A 127 -6.85 2.17 13.49
CA GLU A 127 -7.33 1.62 14.75
C GLU A 127 -8.81 1.26 14.70
N GLU A 128 -9.65 2.14 14.17
CA GLU A 128 -11.08 1.92 14.00
C GLU A 128 -11.34 0.73 13.08
N THR A 129 -10.68 0.69 11.92
CA THR A 129 -10.81 -0.41 10.95
C THR A 129 -10.45 -1.75 11.55
N VAL A 130 -9.25 -1.88 12.15
CA VAL A 130 -8.80 -3.15 12.75
C VAL A 130 -9.73 -3.57 13.89
N ARG A 131 -10.13 -2.65 14.74
CA ARG A 131 -11.04 -2.93 15.86
C ARG A 131 -12.40 -3.41 15.38
N ALA A 132 -13.03 -2.69 14.44
CA ALA A 132 -14.34 -3.04 13.91
C ALA A 132 -14.33 -4.43 13.26
N THR A 133 -13.37 -4.69 12.36
CA THR A 133 -13.25 -6.00 11.70
C THR A 133 -13.02 -7.14 12.70
N CYS A 134 -12.14 -6.92 13.69
CA CYS A 134 -11.86 -7.94 14.70
C CYS A 134 -13.10 -8.24 15.58
N GLN A 135 -13.87 -7.22 15.96
CA GLN A 135 -15.07 -7.39 16.77
C GLN A 135 -16.21 -8.05 16.00
N GLU A 136 -16.45 -7.63 14.78
CA GLU A 136 -17.60 -8.07 13.99
C GLU A 136 -17.39 -9.43 13.31
N ARG A 137 -16.19 -9.67 12.77
CA ARG A 137 -15.94 -10.84 11.91
C ARG A 137 -14.86 -11.79 12.41
N LEU A 138 -13.98 -11.35 13.30
CA LEU A 138 -12.81 -12.11 13.76
C LEU A 138 -12.73 -12.25 15.27
N ALA A 139 -13.88 -12.35 15.97
CA ALA A 139 -13.96 -12.40 17.45
C ALA A 139 -13.07 -13.47 18.11
N ASN A 140 -12.71 -14.53 17.38
CA ASN A 140 -11.82 -15.59 17.85
C ASN A 140 -10.34 -15.37 17.51
N LEU A 141 -9.99 -14.35 16.74
CA LEU A 141 -8.59 -14.02 16.45
C LEU A 141 -7.86 -13.71 17.75
N LYS A 142 -6.68 -14.31 17.94
CA LYS A 142 -5.95 -14.17 19.21
C LYS A 142 -5.20 -12.87 19.30
N GLY A 143 -4.59 -12.46 18.21
CA GLY A 143 -3.86 -11.19 18.14
C GLY A 143 -3.43 -10.84 16.73
N VAL A 144 -3.44 -9.57 16.43
CA VAL A 144 -3.00 -8.99 15.17
C VAL A 144 -2.26 -7.68 15.43
N SER A 145 -1.26 -7.43 14.62
CA SER A 145 -0.57 -6.15 14.54
C SER A 145 -0.56 -5.68 13.09
N ALA A 146 -0.83 -4.40 12.88
CA ALA A 146 -0.82 -3.75 11.58
C ALA A 146 0.02 -2.48 11.63
N ALA A 147 0.59 -2.12 10.48
CA ALA A 147 1.35 -0.89 10.30
C ALA A 147 1.09 -0.35 8.89
N VAL A 148 1.00 0.97 8.79
CA VAL A 148 0.81 1.69 7.53
C VAL A 148 1.79 2.86 7.49
N ILE A 149 2.45 3.05 6.33
CA ILE A 149 3.23 4.26 6.04
C ILE A 149 2.58 4.92 4.83
N GLY A 150 2.07 6.13 5.03
CA GLY A 150 1.43 6.93 3.99
C GLY A 150 2.42 7.64 3.05
N PRO A 151 1.91 8.40 2.08
CA PRO A 151 2.73 9.17 1.13
C PRO A 151 3.57 10.26 1.81
N ASP A 152 3.17 10.73 2.99
CA ASP A 152 3.91 11.67 3.84
C ASP A 152 5.07 11.01 4.62
N GLY A 153 5.21 9.68 4.53
CA GLY A 153 6.21 8.90 5.27
C GLY A 153 5.88 8.67 6.74
N GLN A 154 4.69 9.09 7.22
CA GLN A 154 4.29 8.88 8.61
C GLN A 154 3.87 7.42 8.84
N LEU A 155 4.36 6.87 9.94
CA LEU A 155 4.04 5.52 10.38
C LEU A 155 2.86 5.53 11.34
N SER A 156 1.81 4.79 10.99
CA SER A 156 0.69 4.44 11.87
C SER A 156 0.77 2.97 12.24
N THR A 157 0.52 2.63 13.52
CA THR A 157 0.58 1.23 14.00
C THR A 157 -0.58 0.92 14.92
N VAL A 158 -1.10 -0.30 14.82
CA VAL A 158 -2.13 -0.79 15.72
C VAL A 158 -1.87 -2.23 16.12
N VAL A 159 -2.22 -2.57 17.36
CA VAL A 159 -2.27 -3.93 17.86
C VAL A 159 -3.65 -4.22 18.44
N HIS A 160 -4.13 -5.44 18.25
CA HIS A 160 -5.39 -5.90 18.81
C HIS A 160 -5.23 -7.34 19.32
N GLY A 161 -5.76 -7.60 20.53
CA GLY A 161 -5.77 -8.94 21.11
C GLY A 161 -4.59 -9.24 22.02
N HIS A 162 -4.15 -10.50 22.05
CA HIS A 162 -3.22 -11.04 23.02
C HIS A 162 -2.05 -11.75 22.35
N SER A 163 -0.92 -11.83 23.03
CA SER A 163 0.30 -12.49 22.55
C SER A 163 0.37 -13.99 22.87
N ASP A 164 -0.55 -14.51 23.68
CA ASP A 164 -0.57 -15.91 24.07
C ASP A 164 -1.97 -16.56 23.93
N ALA A 165 -2.00 -17.88 23.83
CA ALA A 165 -3.23 -18.66 23.66
C ALA A 165 -4.22 -18.49 24.81
N ALA A 166 -3.72 -18.30 26.03
CA ALA A 166 -4.52 -18.18 27.24
C ALA A 166 -5.05 -16.75 27.48
N ARG A 167 -4.73 -15.80 26.59
CA ARG A 167 -5.15 -14.39 26.68
C ARG A 167 -4.73 -13.68 27.98
N ARG A 168 -3.55 -14.03 28.50
CA ARG A 168 -3.01 -13.45 29.74
C ARG A 168 -2.25 -12.16 29.50
N TYR A 169 -1.60 -12.04 28.33
CA TYR A 169 -0.73 -10.93 28.00
C TYR A 169 -1.27 -10.20 26.77
N ALA A 170 -1.47 -8.90 26.89
CA ALA A 170 -1.83 -8.07 25.75
C ALA A 170 -0.75 -8.14 24.65
N LEU A 171 -1.17 -8.03 23.42
CA LEU A 171 -0.23 -7.82 22.33
C LEU A 171 0.35 -6.40 22.40
N GLU A 172 1.64 -6.25 22.16
CA GLU A 172 2.35 -4.97 22.19
C GLU A 172 2.97 -4.65 20.82
N PRO A 173 3.18 -3.37 20.48
CA PRO A 173 3.73 -2.96 19.18
C PRO A 173 5.14 -3.49 18.87
N ASN A 174 5.93 -3.82 19.90
CA ASN A 174 7.28 -4.38 19.79
C ASN A 174 7.32 -5.92 19.68
N HIS A 175 6.16 -6.58 19.76
CA HIS A 175 6.10 -8.02 19.53
C HIS A 175 6.45 -8.35 18.08
N ARG A 176 7.33 -9.35 17.92
CA ARG A 176 7.86 -9.78 16.63
C ARG A 176 7.18 -11.05 16.15
N PHE A 177 6.82 -11.06 14.89
CA PHE A 177 6.19 -12.17 14.19
C PHE A 177 7.18 -12.80 13.22
N ARG A 178 7.09 -14.10 12.99
CA ARG A 178 7.70 -14.71 11.81
C ARG A 178 6.92 -14.26 10.60
N VAL A 179 7.59 -13.53 9.69
CA VAL A 179 6.92 -12.97 8.50
C VAL A 179 6.81 -13.99 7.37
N ALA A 180 7.32 -15.21 7.60
CA ALA A 180 7.22 -16.31 6.64
C ALA A 180 7.70 -15.89 5.24
N SER A 181 6.94 -16.21 4.18
CA SER A 181 7.34 -15.95 2.80
C SER A 181 7.50 -14.47 2.42
N VAL A 182 7.07 -13.51 3.25
CA VAL A 182 7.46 -12.10 3.07
C VAL A 182 9.00 -11.97 3.09
N THR A 183 9.72 -12.89 3.77
CA THR A 183 11.19 -13.02 3.71
C THR A 183 11.72 -13.06 2.28
N LYS A 184 10.98 -13.67 1.34
CA LYS A 184 11.43 -13.78 -0.06
C LYS A 184 11.64 -12.41 -0.70
N LEU A 185 10.82 -11.43 -0.37
CA LEU A 185 11.03 -10.07 -0.86
C LEU A 185 12.30 -9.44 -0.27
N PHE A 186 12.61 -9.71 1.01
CA PHE A 186 13.90 -9.31 1.61
C PHE A 186 15.08 -9.99 0.93
N THR A 187 14.98 -11.30 0.69
CA THR A 187 16.02 -12.08 0.00
C THR A 187 16.23 -11.57 -1.42
N SER A 188 15.15 -11.34 -2.16
CA SER A 188 15.23 -10.79 -3.51
C SER A 188 15.88 -9.40 -3.53
N THR A 189 15.49 -8.53 -2.59
CA THR A 189 16.11 -7.21 -2.44
C THR A 189 17.62 -7.33 -2.15
N LEU A 190 18.02 -8.27 -1.30
CA LEU A 190 19.45 -8.56 -1.01
C LEU A 190 20.19 -9.02 -2.27
N ILE A 191 19.63 -9.97 -3.02
CA ILE A 191 20.20 -10.44 -4.30
C ILE A 191 20.33 -9.27 -5.28
N MET A 192 19.30 -8.44 -5.46
CA MET A 192 19.37 -7.31 -6.37
C MET A 192 20.44 -6.30 -5.96
N ARG A 193 20.64 -6.05 -4.67
CA ARG A 193 21.75 -5.20 -4.20
C ARG A 193 23.11 -5.80 -4.53
N LEU A 194 23.26 -7.11 -4.39
CA LEU A 194 24.52 -7.79 -4.74
C LEU A 194 24.78 -7.75 -6.25
N VAL A 195 23.74 -7.83 -7.08
CA VAL A 195 23.83 -7.57 -8.53
C VAL A 195 24.31 -6.14 -8.80
N GLU A 196 23.73 -5.14 -8.15
CA GLU A 196 24.14 -3.72 -8.28
C GLU A 196 25.59 -3.48 -7.83
N PHE A 197 26.07 -4.24 -6.85
CA PHE A 197 27.47 -4.18 -6.40
C PHE A 197 28.44 -5.01 -7.25
N GLY A 198 27.94 -5.73 -8.28
CA GLY A 198 28.75 -6.46 -9.22
C GLY A 198 29.31 -7.80 -8.71
N TYR A 199 28.64 -8.38 -7.69
CA TYR A 199 29.04 -9.71 -7.20
C TYR A 199 28.71 -10.82 -8.19
N PHE A 200 27.59 -10.71 -8.90
CA PHE A 200 27.10 -11.60 -9.95
C PHE A 200 26.03 -10.92 -10.80
N GLU A 201 25.68 -11.52 -11.92
CA GLU A 201 24.56 -11.10 -12.76
C GLU A 201 23.33 -12.02 -12.57
N LEU A 202 22.13 -11.51 -12.86
CA LEU A 202 20.88 -12.28 -12.70
C LEU A 202 20.86 -13.53 -13.58
N ASP A 203 21.50 -13.49 -14.74
CA ASP A 203 21.53 -14.58 -15.72
C ASP A 203 22.73 -15.51 -15.55
N ASP A 204 23.58 -15.26 -14.55
CA ASP A 204 24.63 -16.19 -14.15
C ASP A 204 24.02 -17.48 -13.60
N ARG A 205 24.72 -18.57 -13.82
CA ARG A 205 24.28 -19.89 -13.32
C ARG A 205 24.63 -20.04 -11.85
N LEU A 206 23.71 -20.59 -11.07
CA LEU A 206 23.96 -20.88 -9.65
C LEU A 206 25.29 -21.68 -9.47
N ALA A 207 25.53 -22.65 -10.33
CA ALA A 207 26.72 -23.54 -10.25
C ALA A 207 28.07 -22.82 -10.46
N GLU A 208 28.09 -21.59 -10.87
CA GLU A 208 29.31 -20.77 -10.97
C GLU A 208 29.80 -20.30 -9.59
N TYR A 209 28.89 -20.24 -8.62
CA TYR A 209 29.14 -19.71 -7.27
C TYR A 209 28.87 -20.73 -6.15
N LEU A 210 27.93 -21.65 -6.37
CA LEU A 210 27.50 -22.64 -5.38
C LEU A 210 27.32 -24.01 -6.00
N GLU A 211 28.11 -24.98 -5.57
CA GLU A 211 27.93 -26.39 -5.96
C GLU A 211 26.86 -27.04 -5.06
N VAL A 212 25.77 -27.52 -5.68
CA VAL A 212 24.73 -28.31 -5.03
C VAL A 212 24.76 -29.73 -5.56
N PRO A 213 25.37 -30.66 -4.83
CA PRO A 213 25.59 -32.04 -5.33
C PRO A 213 24.26 -32.72 -5.68
N GLY A 214 24.18 -33.19 -6.92
CA GLY A 214 23.04 -33.97 -7.42
C GLY A 214 21.77 -33.15 -7.72
N LEU A 215 21.79 -31.81 -7.60
CA LEU A 215 20.64 -30.97 -7.94
C LEU A 215 20.27 -31.16 -9.43
N PRO A 216 19.06 -31.65 -9.75
CA PRO A 216 18.63 -31.78 -11.13
C PRO A 216 18.66 -30.42 -11.84
N ASN A 217 19.22 -30.37 -13.04
CA ASN A 217 19.46 -29.15 -13.81
C ASN A 217 20.36 -28.09 -13.11
N GLY A 218 21.03 -28.43 -11.99
CA GLY A 218 21.80 -27.48 -11.18
C GLY A 218 22.87 -26.71 -11.96
N LYS A 219 23.41 -27.31 -13.03
CA LYS A 219 24.41 -26.67 -13.92
C LYS A 219 23.84 -25.64 -14.87
N SER A 220 22.51 -25.53 -15.01
CA SER A 220 21.85 -24.64 -15.99
C SER A 220 20.89 -23.65 -15.37
N ILE A 221 20.53 -23.81 -14.10
CA ILE A 221 19.59 -22.90 -13.40
C ILE A 221 20.29 -21.57 -13.16
N THR A 222 19.64 -20.45 -13.54
CA THR A 222 20.13 -19.10 -13.29
C THR A 222 19.58 -18.52 -11.98
N ILE A 223 20.25 -17.48 -11.46
CA ILE A 223 19.81 -16.73 -10.27
C ILE A 223 18.41 -16.13 -10.51
N ARG A 224 18.17 -15.55 -11.68
CA ARG A 224 16.86 -15.07 -12.14
C ARG A 224 15.78 -16.14 -12.02
N GLN A 225 16.06 -17.34 -12.48
CA GLN A 225 15.10 -18.45 -12.47
C GLN A 225 14.78 -18.95 -11.05
N LEU A 226 15.70 -18.83 -10.11
CA LEU A 226 15.42 -19.10 -8.70
C LEU A 226 14.51 -18.03 -8.09
N LEU A 227 14.81 -16.75 -8.35
CA LEU A 227 14.02 -15.61 -7.88
C LEU A 227 12.59 -15.63 -8.40
N SER A 228 12.39 -16.10 -9.64
CA SER A 228 11.07 -16.10 -10.32
C SER A 228 10.33 -17.43 -10.22
N HIS A 229 10.84 -18.42 -9.47
CA HIS A 229 10.27 -19.77 -9.37
C HIS A 229 10.18 -20.52 -10.72
N THR A 230 11.02 -20.16 -11.68
CA THR A 230 11.07 -20.80 -13.02
C THR A 230 12.24 -21.75 -13.20
N GLY A 231 12.97 -22.04 -12.14
CA GLY A 231 14.11 -22.98 -12.15
C GLY A 231 13.72 -24.46 -12.16
N GLY A 232 12.45 -24.80 -11.94
CA GLY A 232 11.96 -26.19 -11.88
C GLY A 232 12.44 -26.96 -10.64
N VAL A 233 12.95 -26.26 -9.61
CA VAL A 233 13.45 -26.87 -8.37
C VAL A 233 12.29 -27.34 -7.50
N ILE A 234 12.31 -28.61 -7.10
CA ILE A 234 11.27 -29.19 -6.24
C ILE A 234 11.18 -28.45 -4.90
N ASP A 235 9.97 -28.16 -4.46
CA ASP A 235 9.74 -27.50 -3.17
C ASP A 235 9.77 -28.51 -2.01
N HIS A 236 10.71 -28.35 -1.09
CA HIS A 236 10.83 -29.23 0.06
C HIS A 236 9.77 -28.94 1.13
N LEU A 237 9.43 -27.68 1.38
CA LEU A 237 8.50 -27.29 2.45
C LEU A 237 7.06 -27.72 2.18
N ASN A 238 6.61 -27.69 0.92
CA ASN A 238 5.25 -28.08 0.55
C ASN A 238 5.16 -29.55 0.05
N HIS A 239 6.29 -30.27 0.04
CA HIS A 239 6.28 -31.66 -0.41
C HIS A 239 5.69 -32.61 0.64
N PRO A 240 4.77 -33.53 0.29
CA PRO A 240 4.13 -34.44 1.26
C PRO A 240 5.12 -35.25 2.10
N SER A 241 6.27 -35.65 1.56
CA SER A 241 7.27 -36.41 2.31
C SER A 241 7.95 -35.59 3.40
N PHE A 242 7.96 -34.26 3.29
CA PHE A 242 8.51 -33.39 4.32
C PHE A 242 7.66 -33.41 5.60
N TYR A 243 6.35 -33.59 5.48
CA TYR A 243 5.42 -33.65 6.59
C TYR A 243 5.33 -35.02 7.26
N ARG A 244 5.96 -36.06 6.70
CA ARG A 244 6.01 -37.41 7.28
C ARG A 244 7.16 -37.52 8.28
N GLY A 245 6.90 -38.05 9.47
CA GLY A 245 7.89 -38.22 10.52
C GLY A 245 8.16 -37.01 11.39
N ASN A 246 9.38 -36.93 11.94
CA ASN A 246 9.76 -35.94 12.96
C ASN A 246 10.41 -34.67 12.41
N TRP A 247 10.23 -34.36 11.11
CA TRP A 247 10.91 -33.25 10.46
C TRP A 247 10.77 -31.92 11.23
N LYS A 248 9.60 -31.66 11.76
CA LYS A 248 9.27 -30.43 12.48
C LYS A 248 9.98 -30.26 13.83
N TYR A 249 10.56 -31.34 14.37
CA TYR A 249 11.25 -31.33 15.66
C TYR A 249 12.76 -31.41 15.54
N ARG A 250 13.29 -31.69 14.35
CA ARG A 250 14.73 -31.80 14.11
C ARG A 250 15.31 -30.51 13.53
N THR A 251 16.58 -30.29 13.76
CA THR A 251 17.38 -29.31 13.02
C THR A 251 17.66 -29.85 11.61
N TRP A 252 17.53 -28.97 10.62
CA TRP A 252 17.89 -29.18 9.24
C TRP A 252 19.12 -28.36 8.92
N ASP A 253 20.03 -28.92 8.11
CA ASP A 253 21.19 -28.27 7.52
C ASP A 253 21.05 -28.21 5.99
N GLU A 254 21.99 -27.53 5.33
CA GLU A 254 22.04 -27.41 3.88
C GLU A 254 22.15 -28.82 3.21
N GLY A 255 22.90 -29.73 3.79
CA GLY A 255 23.02 -31.09 3.29
C GLY A 255 21.71 -31.87 3.31
N ASP A 256 20.81 -31.60 4.27
CA ASP A 256 19.49 -32.21 4.29
C ASP A 256 18.61 -31.67 3.13
N ILE A 257 18.67 -30.37 2.85
CA ILE A 257 17.94 -29.73 1.76
C ILE A 257 18.50 -30.19 0.41
N TYR A 258 19.83 -30.25 0.25
CA TYR A 258 20.47 -30.69 -0.97
C TYR A 258 20.10 -32.14 -1.28
N ARG A 259 20.17 -33.05 -0.29
CA ARG A 259 19.76 -34.46 -0.44
C ARG A 259 18.27 -34.55 -0.79
N PHE A 260 17.43 -33.70 -0.21
CA PHE A 260 16.02 -33.70 -0.56
C PHE A 260 15.78 -33.34 -2.03
N ALA A 261 16.47 -32.33 -2.55
CA ALA A 261 16.36 -31.88 -3.93
C ALA A 261 17.01 -32.88 -4.93
N ALA A 262 18.17 -33.44 -4.57
CA ALA A 262 18.97 -34.30 -5.45
C ALA A 262 18.29 -35.63 -5.86
N VAL A 263 17.47 -36.19 -4.96
CA VAL A 263 16.84 -37.52 -5.20
C VAL A 263 15.49 -37.45 -5.90
N ARG A 264 15.08 -36.26 -6.37
CA ARG A 264 13.75 -36.01 -6.98
C ARG A 264 13.89 -35.46 -8.38
N SER A 265 12.94 -35.81 -9.24
CA SER A 265 12.88 -35.21 -10.58
C SER A 265 12.54 -33.72 -10.48
N PRO A 266 13.11 -32.90 -11.37
CA PRO A 266 12.71 -31.48 -11.46
C PRO A 266 11.25 -31.40 -11.90
N ARG A 267 10.60 -30.31 -11.58
CA ARG A 267 9.21 -30.05 -11.99
C ARG A 267 9.10 -29.85 -13.51
N PHE A 268 10.10 -29.20 -14.08
CA PHE A 268 10.27 -28.93 -15.51
C PHE A 268 11.72 -28.51 -15.78
N SER A 269 12.10 -28.35 -17.03
CA SER A 269 13.40 -27.78 -17.39
C SER A 269 13.43 -26.26 -17.06
N PRO A 270 14.56 -25.69 -16.63
CA PRO A 270 14.66 -24.27 -16.29
C PRO A 270 14.11 -23.37 -17.38
N GLY A 271 13.26 -22.44 -16.99
CA GLY A 271 12.57 -21.48 -17.87
C GLY A 271 11.34 -22.05 -18.61
N GLN A 272 10.96 -23.31 -18.40
CA GLN A 272 9.84 -23.94 -19.13
C GLN A 272 8.52 -24.00 -18.34
N GLY A 273 8.46 -23.35 -17.17
CA GLY A 273 7.25 -23.32 -16.36
C GLY A 273 7.44 -22.53 -15.08
N TYR A 274 6.42 -22.49 -14.28
CA TYR A 274 6.38 -21.89 -12.96
C TYR A 274 5.96 -22.93 -11.92
N ASP A 275 6.71 -23.03 -10.83
CA ASP A 275 6.32 -23.79 -9.64
C ASP A 275 6.99 -23.15 -8.42
N TYR A 276 6.17 -22.60 -7.52
CA TYR A 276 6.65 -21.93 -6.32
C TYR A 276 7.55 -22.83 -5.50
N SER A 277 8.81 -22.43 -5.27
CA SER A 277 9.82 -23.26 -4.62
C SER A 277 10.51 -22.55 -3.45
N ASN A 278 10.26 -23.01 -2.24
CA ASN A 278 11.02 -22.61 -1.06
C ASN A 278 12.47 -23.10 -1.14
N THR A 279 12.72 -24.24 -1.77
CA THR A 279 14.07 -24.75 -2.01
C THR A 279 14.89 -23.78 -2.86
N GLY A 280 14.28 -23.19 -3.92
CA GLY A 280 14.95 -22.20 -4.74
C GLY A 280 15.43 -21.00 -3.93
N PHE A 281 14.58 -20.48 -3.04
CA PHE A 281 14.96 -19.37 -2.15
C PHE A 281 15.95 -19.78 -1.05
N TYR A 282 15.89 -21.02 -0.55
CA TYR A 282 16.92 -21.54 0.34
C TYR A 282 18.28 -21.46 -0.34
N LEU A 283 18.38 -21.96 -1.58
CA LEU A 283 19.63 -21.93 -2.37
C LEU A 283 20.12 -20.50 -2.67
N LEU A 284 19.24 -19.51 -2.80
CA LEU A 284 19.64 -18.09 -2.90
C LEU A 284 20.29 -17.59 -1.60
N GLY A 285 19.86 -18.08 -0.45
CA GLY A 285 20.53 -17.80 0.82
C GLY A 285 21.95 -18.38 0.88
N GLU A 286 22.11 -19.64 0.48
CA GLU A 286 23.40 -20.32 0.40
C GLU A 286 24.33 -19.62 -0.62
N LEU A 287 23.80 -19.16 -1.76
CA LEU A 287 24.54 -18.34 -2.72
C LEU A 287 25.11 -17.06 -2.07
N VAL A 288 24.29 -16.37 -1.29
CA VAL A 288 24.74 -15.15 -0.58
C VAL A 288 25.86 -15.45 0.39
N GLU A 289 25.75 -16.55 1.17
CA GLU A 289 26.80 -16.95 2.12
C GLU A 289 28.09 -17.35 1.39
N ALA A 290 27.98 -18.07 0.29
CA ALA A 290 29.14 -18.49 -0.52
C ALA A 290 29.87 -17.30 -1.15
N VAL A 291 29.14 -16.32 -1.70
CA VAL A 291 29.73 -15.16 -2.39
C VAL A 291 30.30 -14.13 -1.41
N LEU A 292 29.64 -13.91 -0.28
CA LEU A 292 30.09 -12.93 0.71
C LEU A 292 31.02 -13.51 1.78
N GLU A 293 31.16 -14.83 1.84
CA GLU A 293 31.93 -15.57 2.87
C GLU A 293 31.54 -15.16 4.30
N LYS A 294 30.23 -14.89 4.52
CA LYS A 294 29.67 -14.50 5.81
C LYS A 294 28.27 -15.09 6.03
N PRO A 295 27.86 -15.25 7.31
CA PRO A 295 26.52 -15.73 7.63
C PRO A 295 25.42 -14.86 7.02
N LEU A 296 24.35 -15.45 6.50
CA LEU A 296 23.22 -14.79 5.87
C LEU A 296 22.58 -13.72 6.79
N LYS A 297 22.51 -13.98 8.09
CA LYS A 297 22.02 -12.99 9.08
C LYS A 297 22.81 -11.69 9.09
N ASP A 298 24.12 -11.77 8.86
CA ASP A 298 25.00 -10.60 8.83
C ASP A 298 24.89 -9.86 7.50
N ALA A 299 24.72 -10.61 6.39
CA ALA A 299 24.39 -10.04 5.09
C ALA A 299 23.06 -9.28 5.12
N PHE A 300 22.00 -9.86 5.68
CA PHE A 300 20.72 -9.14 5.84
C PHE A 300 20.87 -7.89 6.69
N ARG A 301 21.61 -7.96 7.80
CA ARG A 301 21.83 -6.79 8.66
C ARG A 301 22.55 -5.68 7.91
N GLU A 302 23.64 -6.02 7.23
CA GLU A 302 24.49 -5.06 6.53
C GLU A 302 23.78 -4.41 5.35
N TYR A 303 23.17 -5.23 4.50
CA TYR A 303 22.64 -4.77 3.21
C TYR A 303 21.18 -4.36 3.25
N ILE A 304 20.38 -4.80 4.24
CA ILE A 304 18.95 -4.55 4.28
C ILE A 304 18.52 -3.87 5.59
N PHE A 305 18.77 -4.50 6.76
CA PHE A 305 18.16 -4.02 8.00
C PHE A 305 18.70 -2.65 8.42
N THR A 306 20.02 -2.48 8.41
CA THR A 306 20.65 -1.21 8.75
C THR A 306 20.29 -0.09 7.77
N PRO A 307 20.40 -0.26 6.44
CA PRO A 307 20.02 0.79 5.49
C PRO A 307 18.54 1.20 5.54
N ALA A 308 17.64 0.26 5.86
CA ALA A 308 16.21 0.55 5.99
C ALA A 308 15.78 0.96 7.42
N GLY A 309 16.71 0.99 8.39
CA GLY A 309 16.42 1.37 9.78
C GLY A 309 15.54 0.35 10.54
N LEU A 310 15.68 -0.95 10.25
CA LEU A 310 14.86 -2.02 10.82
C LEU A 310 15.47 -2.50 12.15
N ASN A 311 15.08 -1.86 13.24
CA ASN A 311 15.68 -2.14 14.56
C ASN A 311 15.01 -3.30 15.32
N GLN A 312 13.86 -3.74 14.88
CA GLN A 312 13.08 -4.85 15.47
C GLN A 312 12.99 -6.06 14.51
N THR A 313 13.95 -6.15 13.59
CA THR A 313 14.01 -7.22 12.58
C THR A 313 15.27 -8.05 12.75
N ILE A 314 15.11 -9.38 12.73
CA ILE A 314 16.22 -10.33 12.77
C ILE A 314 16.01 -11.44 11.73
N TYR A 315 17.10 -12.08 11.34
CA TYR A 315 17.07 -13.41 10.75
C TYR A 315 17.06 -14.43 11.89
N ASP A 316 16.05 -15.31 11.94
CA ASP A 316 15.85 -16.26 13.05
C ASP A 316 16.79 -17.45 12.92
N ASP A 317 17.91 -17.37 13.59
CA ASP A 317 18.83 -18.49 13.83
C ASP A 317 18.57 -19.23 15.15
N PHE A 318 17.37 -19.01 15.73
CA PHE A 318 16.92 -19.57 17.02
C PHE A 318 17.67 -19.08 18.26
N SER A 319 18.64 -18.21 18.13
CA SER A 319 19.42 -17.67 19.25
C SER A 319 18.68 -16.58 20.04
N ASP A 320 17.82 -15.78 19.38
CA ASP A 320 17.09 -14.67 19.99
C ASP A 320 15.57 -14.88 19.96
N ARG A 321 14.98 -15.09 21.15
CA ARG A 321 13.53 -15.26 21.32
C ARG A 321 12.84 -14.03 21.94
N ARG A 322 13.56 -12.95 22.20
CA ARG A 322 12.99 -11.75 22.83
C ARG A 322 11.88 -11.16 21.96
N HIS A 323 10.76 -10.81 22.60
CA HIS A 323 9.57 -10.22 21.95
C HIS A 323 8.97 -11.04 20.79
N ARG A 324 9.45 -12.25 20.54
CA ARG A 324 8.82 -13.17 19.60
C ARG A 324 7.67 -13.88 20.31
N ILE A 325 6.50 -13.83 19.69
CA ILE A 325 5.30 -14.52 20.19
C ILE A 325 5.19 -15.92 19.62
N ASP A 326 4.53 -16.81 20.34
CA ASP A 326 4.27 -18.16 19.88
C ASP A 326 3.18 -18.17 18.80
N SER A 327 3.35 -19.02 17.79
CA SER A 327 2.31 -19.25 16.79
C SER A 327 1.22 -20.18 17.31
N LEU A 328 0.00 -19.94 16.87
CA LEU A 328 -1.17 -20.68 17.30
C LEU A 328 -1.89 -21.32 16.11
N ALA A 329 -2.29 -22.57 16.26
CA ALA A 329 -3.18 -23.23 15.32
C ALA A 329 -4.62 -22.67 15.44
N ASP A 330 -5.49 -22.99 14.46
CA ASP A 330 -6.90 -22.55 14.47
C ASP A 330 -7.67 -22.94 15.73
N ASN A 331 -7.26 -24.04 16.37
CA ASN A 331 -7.82 -24.46 17.67
C ASN A 331 -7.19 -23.73 18.89
N GLY A 332 -6.30 -22.75 18.65
CA GLY A 332 -5.63 -21.95 19.67
C GLY A 332 -4.49 -22.64 20.41
N ARG A 333 -4.06 -23.83 20.00
CA ARG A 333 -2.89 -24.51 20.58
C ARG A 333 -1.62 -23.95 19.99
N ALA A 334 -0.57 -23.80 20.81
CA ALA A 334 0.75 -23.41 20.33
C ALA A 334 1.36 -24.46 19.41
N TYR A 335 2.06 -24.02 18.37
CA TYR A 335 2.89 -24.89 17.56
C TYR A 335 4.28 -25.03 18.19
N GLU A 336 4.76 -26.25 18.28
CA GLU A 336 6.09 -26.56 18.78
C GLU A 336 6.90 -27.20 17.65
N TYR A 337 7.84 -26.48 17.05
CA TYR A 337 8.76 -27.03 16.05
C TYR A 337 9.94 -26.12 15.71
N HIS A 338 10.93 -26.73 15.08
CA HIS A 338 12.16 -26.10 14.62
C HIS A 338 12.05 -25.72 13.14
N LEU A 339 12.40 -24.47 12.79
CA LEU A 339 12.24 -23.94 11.44
C LEU A 339 13.56 -23.78 10.66
N SER A 340 14.62 -24.53 11.01
CA SER A 340 15.90 -24.47 10.30
C SER A 340 15.79 -24.78 8.80
N ALA A 341 14.76 -25.55 8.40
CA ALA A 341 14.52 -25.84 6.99
C ALA A 341 14.02 -24.66 6.15
N VAL A 342 13.66 -23.54 6.79
CA VAL A 342 13.00 -22.42 6.09
C VAL A 342 14.00 -21.47 5.43
N GLY A 343 15.11 -21.16 6.11
CA GLY A 343 16.19 -20.34 5.59
C GLY A 343 15.74 -19.01 4.96
N ALA A 344 16.38 -18.62 3.88
CA ALA A 344 16.08 -17.42 3.10
C ALA A 344 14.68 -17.42 2.46
N ALA A 345 13.95 -18.53 2.55
CA ALA A 345 12.56 -18.60 2.08
C ALA A 345 11.55 -18.05 3.11
N GLY A 346 11.93 -17.93 4.42
CA GLY A 346 10.92 -17.58 5.42
C GLY A 346 11.41 -17.32 6.84
N ALA A 347 12.71 -17.15 7.11
CA ALA A 347 13.25 -17.09 8.47
C ALA A 347 13.35 -15.67 9.08
N ILE A 348 12.84 -14.63 8.42
CA ILE A 348 12.81 -13.30 9.03
C ILE A 348 11.72 -13.21 10.09
N VAL A 349 12.08 -12.56 11.20
CA VAL A 349 11.22 -12.23 12.32
C VAL A 349 11.25 -10.71 12.51
N ALA A 350 10.09 -10.07 12.45
CA ALA A 350 9.97 -8.62 12.48
C ALA A 350 8.66 -8.15 13.12
N THR A 351 8.61 -6.88 13.51
CA THR A 351 7.35 -6.20 13.77
C THR A 351 6.71 -5.76 12.44
N PRO A 352 5.38 -5.63 12.34
CA PRO A 352 4.75 -5.04 11.15
C PRO A 352 5.26 -3.63 10.83
N ALA A 353 5.60 -2.84 11.84
CA ALA A 353 6.22 -1.53 11.66
C ALA A 353 7.52 -1.61 10.85
N ASP A 354 8.40 -2.56 11.17
CA ASP A 354 9.65 -2.74 10.43
C ASP A 354 9.40 -3.36 9.03
N VAL A 355 8.41 -4.23 8.89
CA VAL A 355 7.99 -4.75 7.57
C VAL A 355 7.48 -3.62 6.68
N ALA A 356 6.68 -2.69 7.22
CA ALA A 356 6.23 -1.51 6.50
C ALA A 356 7.39 -0.58 6.13
N ARG A 357 8.35 -0.35 7.06
CA ARG A 357 9.57 0.42 6.76
C ARG A 357 10.41 -0.20 5.67
N PHE A 358 10.56 -1.52 5.68
CA PHE A 358 11.26 -2.24 4.62
C PHE A 358 10.58 -2.02 3.26
N GLY A 359 9.27 -2.25 3.18
CA GLY A 359 8.51 -2.02 1.94
C GLY A 359 8.62 -0.57 1.48
N HIS A 360 8.41 0.39 2.37
CA HIS A 360 8.55 1.81 2.06
C HIS A 360 9.96 2.15 1.54
N ALA A 361 11.01 1.65 2.19
CA ALA A 361 12.39 1.86 1.76
C ALA A 361 12.68 1.22 0.39
N LEU A 362 12.14 0.03 0.12
CA LEU A 362 12.28 -0.66 -1.16
C LEU A 362 11.61 0.14 -2.28
N PHE A 363 10.32 0.43 -2.14
CA PHE A 363 9.51 1.06 -3.20
C PHE A 363 9.82 2.55 -3.40
N LYS A 364 10.40 3.22 -2.41
CA LYS A 364 10.93 4.59 -2.53
C LYS A 364 12.40 4.65 -2.98
N GLY A 365 12.97 3.54 -3.45
CA GLY A 365 14.30 3.49 -4.07
C GLY A 365 15.48 3.68 -3.11
N LYS A 366 15.29 3.46 -1.80
CA LYS A 366 16.37 3.55 -0.81
C LYS A 366 17.26 2.31 -0.77
N LEU A 367 16.72 1.15 -1.17
CA LEU A 367 17.42 -0.13 -1.08
C LEU A 367 17.99 -0.59 -2.42
N VAL A 368 17.29 -0.37 -3.51
CA VAL A 368 17.71 -0.73 -4.87
C VAL A 368 17.43 0.43 -5.83
N SER A 369 18.11 0.44 -6.97
CA SER A 369 17.87 1.43 -8.03
C SER A 369 16.46 1.26 -8.65
N ALA A 370 15.99 2.31 -9.33
CA ALA A 370 14.73 2.25 -10.07
C ALA A 370 14.74 1.13 -11.13
N GLN A 371 15.87 0.91 -11.80
CA GLN A 371 16.04 -0.17 -12.77
C GLN A 371 15.91 -1.55 -12.13
N SER A 372 16.54 -1.76 -10.99
CA SER A 372 16.41 -3.01 -10.23
C SER A 372 14.98 -3.25 -9.75
N LEU A 373 14.31 -2.19 -9.28
CA LEU A 373 12.92 -2.27 -8.85
C LEU A 373 11.98 -2.60 -10.02
N GLU A 374 12.24 -2.06 -11.21
CA GLU A 374 11.51 -2.40 -12.43
C GLU A 374 11.71 -3.88 -12.82
N LEU A 375 12.95 -4.38 -12.76
CA LEU A 375 13.24 -5.80 -12.99
C LEU A 375 12.52 -6.71 -11.99
N MET A 376 12.43 -6.31 -10.71
CA MET A 376 11.70 -7.07 -9.69
C MET A 376 10.20 -7.15 -9.98
N GLN A 377 9.65 -6.16 -10.67
CA GLN A 377 8.24 -6.07 -11.06
C GLN A 377 7.96 -6.66 -12.45
N GLN A 378 8.97 -7.15 -13.15
CA GLN A 378 8.77 -7.73 -14.47
C GLN A 378 7.88 -8.97 -14.35
N ASP A 379 6.68 -8.88 -14.91
CA ASP A 379 5.79 -10.03 -15.04
C ASP A 379 6.37 -11.02 -16.04
N LEU A 380 6.62 -12.24 -15.58
CA LEU A 380 7.18 -13.30 -16.41
C LEU A 380 6.09 -14.19 -17.05
N GLY A 381 4.83 -13.75 -17.01
CA GLY A 381 3.70 -14.44 -17.63
C GLY A 381 3.26 -15.72 -16.88
N TYR A 382 3.62 -15.85 -15.61
CA TYR A 382 3.23 -16.97 -14.77
C TYR A 382 2.14 -16.53 -13.79
N GLU A 383 0.91 -16.68 -14.21
CA GLU A 383 -0.27 -16.41 -13.41
C GLU A 383 -0.69 -17.64 -12.62
N GLN A 384 -0.93 -17.48 -11.34
CA GLN A 384 -1.57 -18.49 -10.50
C GLN A 384 -2.67 -17.85 -9.65
N GLY A 385 -3.91 -18.09 -10.02
CA GLY A 385 -5.08 -17.60 -9.27
C GLY A 385 -5.28 -16.07 -9.30
N GLY A 386 -4.84 -15.40 -10.38
CA GLY A 386 -4.91 -13.94 -10.54
C GLY A 386 -3.70 -13.19 -9.99
N ASP A 387 -2.75 -13.89 -9.37
CA ASP A 387 -1.50 -13.31 -8.91
C ASP A 387 -0.42 -13.43 -10.00
N HIS A 388 0.29 -12.36 -10.23
CA HIS A 388 1.51 -12.33 -11.05
C HIS A 388 2.75 -12.39 -10.16
N TYR A 389 3.86 -12.93 -10.66
CA TYR A 389 5.08 -13.08 -9.90
C TYR A 389 6.30 -12.60 -10.68
N GLY A 390 7.03 -11.65 -10.10
CA GLY A 390 8.30 -11.16 -10.61
C GLY A 390 9.51 -11.81 -9.93
N LEU A 391 10.56 -11.04 -9.65
CA LEU A 391 11.74 -11.52 -8.93
C LEU A 391 11.52 -11.43 -7.42
N GLY A 392 10.90 -12.45 -6.83
CA GLY A 392 10.59 -12.51 -5.40
C GLY A 392 9.49 -11.55 -4.94
N MET A 393 8.72 -11.01 -5.87
CA MET A 393 7.65 -10.07 -5.64
C MET A 393 6.35 -10.58 -6.24
N ARG A 394 5.29 -10.56 -5.48
CA ARG A 394 3.92 -10.77 -5.97
C ARG A 394 3.31 -9.46 -6.41
N MET A 395 2.45 -9.52 -7.40
CA MET A 395 1.69 -8.40 -7.95
C MET A 395 0.23 -8.81 -8.02
N TRP A 396 -0.67 -7.99 -7.46
CA TRP A 396 -2.10 -8.27 -7.39
C TRP A 396 -2.91 -7.08 -7.85
N ASP A 397 -4.14 -7.35 -8.23
CA ASP A 397 -5.21 -6.36 -8.39
C ASP A 397 -6.44 -6.86 -7.64
N ASP A 398 -6.62 -6.38 -6.41
CA ASP A 398 -7.79 -6.70 -5.60
C ASP A 398 -8.72 -5.48 -5.51
N HIS A 399 -9.99 -5.68 -5.82
CA HIS A 399 -11.01 -4.62 -5.80
C HIS A 399 -10.67 -3.40 -6.68
N GLY A 400 -9.90 -3.57 -7.76
CA GLY A 400 -9.42 -2.48 -8.61
C GLY A 400 -8.26 -1.68 -8.01
N ILE A 401 -7.63 -2.19 -6.94
CA ILE A 401 -6.46 -1.59 -6.30
C ILE A 401 -5.24 -2.46 -6.61
N ARG A 402 -4.37 -1.94 -7.47
CA ARG A 402 -3.08 -2.60 -7.73
C ARG A 402 -2.17 -2.48 -6.52
N HIS A 403 -1.58 -3.60 -6.12
CA HIS A 403 -0.58 -3.61 -5.07
C HIS A 403 0.54 -4.63 -5.32
N LEU A 404 1.70 -4.35 -4.73
CA LEU A 404 2.95 -5.08 -4.90
C LEU A 404 3.45 -5.52 -3.53
N GLY A 405 4.05 -6.69 -3.43
CA GLY A 405 4.60 -7.14 -2.15
C GLY A 405 4.74 -8.64 -2.03
N HIS A 406 4.37 -9.20 -0.88
CA HIS A 406 4.35 -10.64 -0.68
C HIS A 406 3.47 -11.03 0.51
N THR A 407 2.82 -12.21 0.42
CA THR A 407 2.13 -12.84 1.54
C THR A 407 3.04 -13.80 2.29
N GLY A 408 2.74 -14.08 3.55
CA GLY A 408 3.46 -15.05 4.37
C GLY A 408 2.52 -15.98 5.12
N ALA A 409 2.80 -17.28 5.07
CA ALA A 409 2.08 -18.28 5.84
C ALA A 409 3.06 -19.31 6.36
N LEU A 410 3.12 -19.48 7.67
CA LEU A 410 4.00 -20.45 8.33
C LEU A 410 3.43 -20.85 9.68
N MET A 411 2.87 -22.06 9.73
CA MET A 411 2.51 -22.72 10.97
C MET A 411 1.85 -21.80 12.03
N GLY A 412 0.71 -21.23 11.73
CA GLY A 412 -0.01 -20.32 12.64
C GLY A 412 0.25 -18.86 12.36
N TYR A 413 1.43 -18.47 11.92
CA TYR A 413 1.67 -17.09 11.47
C TYR A 413 1.04 -16.84 10.12
N ARG A 414 0.48 -15.63 9.96
CA ARG A 414 0.12 -15.04 8.69
C ARG A 414 0.69 -13.63 8.65
N SER A 415 1.19 -13.24 7.51
CA SER A 415 1.71 -11.89 7.28
C SER A 415 1.43 -11.45 5.85
N ILE A 416 1.41 -10.16 5.64
CA ILE A 416 1.37 -9.56 4.32
C ILE A 416 2.13 -8.25 4.35
N LEU A 417 2.80 -7.95 3.25
CA LEU A 417 3.31 -6.64 2.89
C LEU A 417 2.69 -6.25 1.56
N MET A 418 2.06 -5.08 1.52
CA MET A 418 1.46 -4.48 0.31
C MET A 418 2.00 -3.08 0.14
N TYR A 419 2.41 -2.73 -1.06
CA TYR A 419 2.65 -1.36 -1.49
C TYR A 419 1.62 -1.00 -2.55
N LEU A 420 0.93 0.10 -2.35
CA LEU A 420 -0.11 0.64 -3.21
C LEU A 420 0.50 1.80 -4.03
N PRO A 421 0.91 1.56 -5.30
CA PRO A 421 1.62 2.59 -6.07
C PRO A 421 0.81 3.87 -6.30
N GLU A 422 -0.50 3.75 -6.53
CA GLU A 422 -1.39 4.89 -6.77
C GLU A 422 -1.48 5.82 -5.56
N TYR A 423 -1.41 5.26 -4.35
CA TYR A 423 -1.52 6.00 -3.09
C TYR A 423 -0.17 6.19 -2.39
N GLU A 424 0.93 5.72 -2.99
CA GLU A 424 2.28 5.73 -2.41
C GLU A 424 2.34 5.17 -0.97
N THR A 425 1.43 4.26 -0.64
CA THR A 425 1.17 3.77 0.71
C THR A 425 1.69 2.34 0.89
N THR A 426 2.35 2.09 2.00
CA THR A 426 2.83 0.75 2.38
C THR A 426 2.03 0.22 3.57
N ILE A 427 1.48 -0.99 3.44
CA ILE A 427 0.68 -1.66 4.46
C ILE A 427 1.35 -2.97 4.86
N ALA A 428 1.49 -3.23 6.14
CA ALA A 428 1.97 -4.51 6.66
C ALA A 428 1.07 -5.00 7.80
N LEU A 429 0.65 -6.26 7.71
CA LEU A 429 -0.12 -6.92 8.77
C LEU A 429 0.54 -8.25 9.15
N SER A 430 0.45 -8.59 10.42
CA SER A 430 0.85 -9.91 10.91
C SER A 430 -0.07 -10.40 12.02
N THR A 431 -0.34 -11.71 12.02
CA THR A 431 -0.98 -12.41 13.11
C THR A 431 -0.21 -13.68 13.47
N HIS A 432 -0.31 -14.11 14.70
CA HIS A 432 0.26 -15.37 15.16
C HIS A 432 -0.77 -16.50 15.25
N HIS A 433 -1.96 -16.30 14.69
CA HIS A 433 -3.07 -17.25 14.72
C HIS A 433 -3.57 -17.53 13.29
N SER A 434 -3.49 -18.78 12.85
CA SER A 434 -4.04 -19.25 11.58
C SER A 434 -5.57 -19.16 11.58
N HIS A 435 -6.12 -17.99 11.37
CA HIS A 435 -7.57 -17.79 11.28
C HIS A 435 -8.02 -17.89 9.82
N TYR A 436 -9.08 -18.64 9.53
CA TYR A 436 -9.56 -18.90 8.17
C TYR A 436 -10.06 -17.62 7.45
N ARG A 437 -10.53 -16.62 8.20
CA ARG A 437 -10.98 -15.32 7.67
C ARG A 437 -9.92 -14.22 7.77
N TRP A 438 -8.65 -14.57 7.84
CA TRP A 438 -7.54 -13.61 7.90
C TRP A 438 -7.61 -12.55 6.78
N TYR A 439 -7.97 -12.98 5.57
CA TYR A 439 -8.06 -12.07 4.42
C TYR A 439 -9.21 -11.07 4.50
N ASP A 440 -10.23 -11.28 5.33
CA ASP A 440 -11.25 -10.25 5.56
C ASP A 440 -10.63 -9.00 6.19
N LEU A 441 -9.72 -9.17 7.16
CA LEU A 441 -9.00 -8.06 7.76
C LEU A 441 -8.04 -7.39 6.77
N VAL A 442 -7.33 -8.21 5.97
CA VAL A 442 -6.42 -7.67 4.96
C VAL A 442 -7.18 -6.80 3.97
N ASN A 443 -8.32 -7.27 3.48
CA ASN A 443 -9.16 -6.55 2.53
C ASN A 443 -9.74 -5.25 3.14
N ASP A 444 -10.23 -5.31 4.38
CA ASP A 444 -10.76 -4.12 5.04
C ASP A 444 -9.68 -3.05 5.20
N VAL A 445 -8.49 -3.44 5.68
CA VAL A 445 -7.38 -2.48 5.83
C VAL A 445 -6.92 -1.95 4.47
N LEU A 446 -6.87 -2.81 3.43
CA LEU A 446 -6.53 -2.39 2.07
C LEU A 446 -7.51 -1.32 1.57
N LEU A 447 -8.82 -1.61 1.63
CA LEU A 447 -9.87 -0.73 1.11
C LEU A 447 -9.94 0.59 1.87
N GLU A 448 -9.95 0.51 3.20
CA GLU A 448 -10.07 1.68 4.06
C GLU A 448 -8.84 2.60 3.98
N MET A 449 -7.63 2.03 3.92
CA MET A 449 -6.43 2.85 3.79
C MET A 449 -6.24 3.41 2.38
N ALA A 450 -6.63 2.67 1.33
CA ALA A 450 -6.68 3.21 -0.03
C ALA A 450 -7.68 4.36 -0.13
N ASP A 451 -8.84 4.22 0.50
CA ASP A 451 -9.84 5.29 0.57
C ASP A 451 -9.34 6.50 1.39
N TYR A 452 -8.65 6.27 2.51
CA TYR A 452 -8.08 7.33 3.34
C TYR A 452 -7.09 8.22 2.56
N TYR A 453 -6.24 7.62 1.72
CA TYR A 453 -5.19 8.34 0.98
C TYR A 453 -5.62 8.76 -0.45
N ARG A 454 -6.84 8.43 -0.87
CA ARG A 454 -7.44 8.91 -2.13
C ARG A 454 -7.73 10.41 -2.05
#